data_b6bd9b95d898a6c0f3e220744db428bd
#
_entry.id   b6bd9b95d898a6c0f3e220744db428bd
#
_cell.length_a   1.000
_cell.length_b   1.000
_cell.length_c   1.000
_cell.angle_alpha   90.00
_cell.angle_beta   90.00
_cell.angle_gamma   90.00
#
_symmetry.space_group_name_H-M   'P 1'
#
loop_
_entity.id
_entity.type
_entity.pdbx_description
1 polymer ?
#
loop_
_entity_poly.entity_id
_entity_poly.type
_entity_poly.pdbx_seq_one_letter_code
_entity_poly.pdbx_strand_id
1 'polypeptide(L)'
;MRRGSLIQLAAIAVVAAAVCIAVALAVPWLPDPAGKEAQRIDFVYWFTTAIAIAVFSVVVAVIVFSIWKFRARPDDDSDGPPVHGHTGLEIFWTAVPAVLVTAISIVSAIVLAQNSNAGPDPVRIDVLARQFAWQFTYSNGKSLGYLEVPIGRKVQLNITSTDVIHSFWVPELSQKQDAVPGQHNKLVITPTRAGTFPVICTELCGLGHSLMRSHVNIVSQADFAKFLKGGGTAGPPGLAVFQQNGCGGCHTLKAAAANGSVGPDLDQVRPSAATVEAFVRSGAGSMPSFAGTLSNAQIVEVSRYVSSVAGSARRSGAR
;
A
#
# COMPACT_ATOMS: atom_id res chain seq x y z
N MET A 1 -31.04 -30.91 -24.87
CA MET A 1 -31.49 -29.52 -25.14
C MET A 1 -31.66 -29.33 -26.66
N ARG A 2 -32.72 -28.60 -27.11
CA ARG A 2 -32.88 -28.23 -28.52
C ARG A 2 -31.75 -27.25 -28.93
N ARG A 3 -31.25 -27.34 -30.19
CA ARG A 3 -30.17 -26.44 -30.69
C ARG A 3 -30.44 -24.95 -30.42
N GLY A 4 -31.70 -24.51 -30.53
CA GLY A 4 -32.08 -23.13 -30.24
C GLY A 4 -31.87 -22.70 -28.78
N SER A 5 -32.08 -23.60 -27.78
CA SER A 5 -31.83 -23.31 -26.36
C SER A 5 -30.34 -23.15 -26.06
N LEU A 6 -29.47 -23.91 -26.70
CA LEU A 6 -28.00 -23.76 -26.57
C LEU A 6 -27.51 -22.43 -27.16
N ILE A 7 -28.07 -22.02 -28.31
CA ILE A 7 -27.75 -20.72 -28.92
C ILE A 7 -28.16 -19.56 -28.03
N GLN A 8 -29.36 -19.62 -27.44
CA GLN A 8 -29.85 -18.59 -26.49
C GLN A 8 -28.95 -18.51 -25.26
N LEU A 9 -28.58 -19.64 -24.66
CA LEU A 9 -27.68 -19.70 -23.51
C LEU A 9 -26.31 -19.10 -23.85
N ALA A 10 -25.73 -19.49 -24.97
CA ALA A 10 -24.46 -18.97 -25.46
C ALA A 10 -24.53 -17.44 -25.72
N ALA A 11 -25.62 -16.94 -26.29
CA ALA A 11 -25.80 -15.52 -26.53
C ALA A 11 -25.84 -14.72 -25.25
N ILE A 12 -26.58 -15.19 -24.22
CA ILE A 12 -26.63 -14.54 -22.91
C ILE A 12 -25.22 -14.54 -22.25
N ALA A 13 -24.50 -15.66 -22.32
CA ALA A 13 -23.14 -15.75 -21.79
C ALA A 13 -22.18 -14.76 -22.46
N VAL A 14 -22.24 -14.65 -23.80
CA VAL A 14 -21.41 -13.70 -24.57
C VAL A 14 -21.73 -12.25 -24.21
N VAL A 15 -23.01 -11.90 -24.07
CA VAL A 15 -23.41 -10.55 -23.65
C VAL A 15 -22.93 -10.25 -22.23
N ALA A 16 -23.10 -11.19 -21.30
CA ALA A 16 -22.60 -11.05 -19.93
C ALA A 16 -21.08 -10.87 -19.89
N ALA A 17 -20.34 -11.69 -20.64
CA ALA A 17 -18.89 -11.56 -20.76
C ALA A 17 -18.47 -10.21 -21.34
N ALA A 18 -19.13 -9.75 -22.40
CA ALA A 18 -18.83 -8.47 -23.04
C ALA A 18 -19.04 -7.29 -22.06
N VAL A 19 -20.13 -7.31 -21.27
CA VAL A 19 -20.38 -6.29 -20.23
C VAL A 19 -19.30 -6.33 -19.15
N CYS A 20 -18.97 -7.52 -18.65
CA CYS A 20 -17.92 -7.66 -17.62
C CYS A 20 -16.55 -7.20 -18.14
N ILE A 21 -16.18 -7.53 -19.37
CA ILE A 21 -14.94 -7.09 -19.99
C ILE A 21 -14.94 -5.57 -20.17
N ALA A 22 -16.03 -4.99 -20.63
CA ALA A 22 -16.15 -3.54 -20.78
C ALA A 22 -15.95 -2.82 -19.44
N VAL A 23 -16.58 -3.30 -18.36
CA VAL A 23 -16.40 -2.75 -17.01
C VAL A 23 -14.96 -2.95 -16.53
N ALA A 24 -14.38 -4.14 -16.73
CA ALA A 24 -13.01 -4.45 -16.32
C ALA A 24 -11.97 -3.55 -17.00
N LEU A 25 -12.21 -3.14 -18.24
CA LEU A 25 -11.30 -2.28 -19.02
C LEU A 25 -11.57 -0.78 -18.79
N ALA A 26 -12.81 -0.39 -18.44
CA ALA A 26 -13.18 1.01 -18.26
C ALA A 26 -12.80 1.58 -16.89
N VAL A 27 -12.66 0.73 -15.87
CA VAL A 27 -12.37 1.15 -14.49
C VAL A 27 -10.88 0.96 -14.18
N PRO A 28 -10.17 1.99 -13.70
CA PRO A 28 -8.77 1.86 -13.26
C PRO A 28 -8.69 1.17 -11.89
N TRP A 29 -8.78 -0.16 -11.87
CA TRP A 29 -8.83 -0.97 -10.64
C TRP A 29 -7.53 -0.95 -9.84
N LEU A 30 -6.40 -0.80 -10.51
CA LEU A 30 -5.07 -0.85 -9.90
C LEU A 30 -4.33 0.43 -10.21
N PRO A 31 -3.48 0.93 -9.29
CA PRO A 31 -2.58 2.04 -9.59
C PRO A 31 -1.51 1.59 -10.59
N ASP A 32 -0.94 2.54 -11.33
CA ASP A 32 0.18 2.26 -12.23
C ASP A 32 1.37 1.68 -11.48
N PRO A 33 1.84 0.46 -11.80
CA PRO A 33 2.87 -0.20 -11.02
C PRO A 33 4.21 0.52 -11.08
N ALA A 34 4.84 0.71 -9.92
CA ALA A 34 6.16 1.31 -9.76
C ALA A 34 7.25 0.29 -9.37
N GLY A 35 6.93 -1.00 -9.30
CA GLY A 35 7.85 -2.08 -8.94
C GLY A 35 7.60 -3.37 -9.72
N LYS A 36 8.63 -4.24 -9.79
CA LYS A 36 8.50 -5.57 -10.45
C LYS A 36 7.50 -6.46 -9.75
N GLU A 37 7.45 -6.40 -8.44
CA GLU A 37 6.53 -7.16 -7.60
C GLU A 37 5.08 -6.74 -7.89
N ALA A 38 4.83 -5.44 -8.05
CA ALA A 38 3.52 -4.90 -8.43
C ALA A 38 3.09 -5.42 -9.80
N GLN A 39 3.96 -5.41 -10.80
CA GLN A 39 3.67 -5.93 -12.15
C GLN A 39 3.28 -7.42 -12.12
N ARG A 40 3.92 -8.23 -11.26
CA ARG A 40 3.55 -9.65 -11.09
C ARG A 40 2.21 -9.82 -10.38
N ILE A 41 1.90 -8.96 -9.40
CA ILE A 41 0.61 -8.94 -8.71
C ILE A 41 -0.49 -8.55 -9.69
N ASP A 42 -0.27 -7.55 -10.54
CA ASP A 42 -1.19 -7.14 -11.60
C ASP A 42 -1.49 -8.29 -12.56
N PHE A 43 -0.46 -9.06 -12.93
CA PHE A 43 -0.65 -10.26 -13.75
C PHE A 43 -1.57 -11.29 -13.06
N VAL A 44 -1.35 -11.58 -11.77
CA VAL A 44 -2.21 -12.50 -11.00
C VAL A 44 -3.63 -11.98 -10.91
N TYR A 45 -3.80 -10.68 -10.69
CA TYR A 45 -5.10 -10.03 -10.64
C TYR A 45 -5.87 -10.21 -11.96
N TRP A 46 -5.26 -9.88 -13.10
CA TRP A 46 -5.92 -9.99 -14.41
C TRP A 46 -6.14 -11.44 -14.82
N PHE A 47 -5.21 -12.34 -14.52
CA PHE A 47 -5.39 -13.77 -14.72
C PHE A 47 -6.61 -14.32 -13.96
N THR A 48 -6.72 -13.98 -12.68
CA THR A 48 -7.87 -14.39 -11.86
C THR A 48 -9.16 -13.72 -12.31
N THR A 49 -9.11 -12.44 -12.68
CA THR A 49 -10.27 -11.69 -13.20
C THR A 49 -10.79 -12.31 -14.51
N ALA A 50 -9.93 -12.73 -15.42
CA ALA A 50 -10.34 -13.39 -16.66
C ALA A 50 -11.09 -14.70 -16.37
N ILE A 51 -10.59 -15.51 -15.45
CA ILE A 51 -11.25 -16.74 -14.99
C ILE A 51 -12.61 -16.41 -14.35
N ALA A 52 -12.63 -15.40 -13.47
CA ALA A 52 -13.85 -14.97 -12.81
C ALA A 52 -14.93 -14.48 -13.79
N ILE A 53 -14.55 -13.70 -14.81
CA ILE A 53 -15.48 -13.26 -15.87
C ILE A 53 -16.05 -14.46 -16.62
N ALA A 54 -15.23 -15.43 -17.00
CA ALA A 54 -15.68 -16.63 -17.72
C ALA A 54 -16.69 -17.42 -16.88
N VAL A 55 -16.39 -17.73 -15.63
CA VAL A 55 -17.26 -18.47 -14.72
C VAL A 55 -18.55 -17.69 -14.44
N PHE A 56 -18.44 -16.42 -14.11
CA PHE A 56 -19.58 -15.55 -13.82
C PHE A 56 -20.54 -15.46 -15.02
N SER A 57 -20.02 -15.30 -16.22
CA SER A 57 -20.83 -15.19 -17.43
C SER A 57 -21.63 -16.46 -17.71
N VAL A 58 -21.03 -17.64 -17.48
CA VAL A 58 -21.74 -18.92 -17.61
C VAL A 58 -22.83 -19.06 -16.55
N VAL A 59 -22.51 -18.73 -15.29
CA VAL A 59 -23.49 -18.82 -14.19
C VAL A 59 -24.66 -17.87 -14.42
N VAL A 60 -24.39 -16.60 -14.79
CA VAL A 60 -25.44 -15.62 -15.10
C VAL A 60 -26.29 -16.10 -16.28
N ALA A 61 -25.67 -16.65 -17.31
CA ALA A 61 -26.40 -17.16 -18.47
C ALA A 61 -27.36 -18.30 -18.09
N VAL A 62 -26.89 -19.24 -17.26
CA VAL A 62 -27.74 -20.35 -16.76
C VAL A 62 -28.89 -19.82 -15.92
N ILE A 63 -28.63 -18.88 -15.01
CA ILE A 63 -29.67 -18.32 -14.14
C ILE A 63 -30.72 -17.56 -14.96
N VAL A 64 -30.29 -16.61 -15.80
CA VAL A 64 -31.19 -15.79 -16.63
C VAL A 64 -32.01 -16.68 -17.59
N PHE A 65 -31.35 -17.61 -18.25
CA PHE A 65 -32.03 -18.56 -19.14
C PHE A 65 -33.06 -19.41 -18.40
N SER A 66 -32.73 -19.90 -17.18
CA SER A 66 -33.63 -20.74 -16.38
C SER A 66 -34.86 -19.97 -15.91
N ILE A 67 -34.66 -18.74 -15.40
CA ILE A 67 -35.77 -17.87 -14.96
C ILE A 67 -36.69 -17.55 -16.13
N TRP A 68 -36.12 -17.26 -17.30
CA TRP A 68 -36.93 -16.92 -18.49
C TRP A 68 -37.62 -18.13 -19.09
N LYS A 69 -36.92 -19.25 -19.21
CA LYS A 69 -37.39 -20.43 -19.96
C LYS A 69 -38.32 -21.33 -19.17
N PHE A 70 -38.08 -21.46 -17.85
CA PHE A 70 -38.80 -22.40 -16.97
C PHE A 70 -39.74 -21.71 -15.98
N ARG A 71 -40.08 -20.45 -16.25
CA ARG A 71 -41.09 -19.74 -15.46
C ARG A 71 -42.44 -20.45 -15.56
N ALA A 72 -42.97 -20.95 -14.43
CA ALA A 72 -44.30 -21.53 -14.36
C ALA A 72 -45.39 -20.51 -14.72
N ARG A 73 -46.46 -20.95 -15.35
CA ARG A 73 -47.68 -20.14 -15.56
C ARG A 73 -48.47 -20.07 -14.27
N PRO A 74 -49.26 -18.99 -14.02
CA PRO A 74 -50.02 -18.84 -12.81
C PRO A 74 -51.02 -20.02 -12.52
N ASP A 75 -51.43 -20.71 -13.58
CA ASP A 75 -52.46 -21.78 -13.50
C ASP A 75 -51.81 -23.17 -13.73
N ASP A 76 -50.49 -23.33 -13.58
CA ASP A 76 -49.78 -24.58 -13.79
C ASP A 76 -49.42 -25.22 -12.44
N ASP A 77 -50.28 -26.11 -11.97
CA ASP A 77 -50.08 -26.88 -10.75
C ASP A 77 -49.39 -28.24 -11.02
N SER A 78 -48.84 -28.44 -12.22
CA SER A 78 -48.16 -29.71 -12.57
C SER A 78 -46.83 -29.88 -11.81
N ASP A 79 -46.57 -31.10 -11.36
CA ASP A 79 -45.28 -31.47 -10.79
C ASP A 79 -44.16 -31.37 -11.84
N GLY A 80 -42.99 -30.93 -11.41
CA GLY A 80 -41.79 -30.89 -12.25
C GLY A 80 -41.36 -32.32 -12.66
N PRO A 81 -40.59 -32.47 -13.74
CA PRO A 81 -40.07 -33.76 -14.15
C PRO A 81 -39.20 -34.40 -13.05
N PRO A 82 -39.36 -35.72 -12.78
CA PRO A 82 -38.61 -36.41 -11.74
C PRO A 82 -37.15 -36.63 -12.12
N VAL A 83 -36.33 -35.56 -12.04
CA VAL A 83 -34.88 -35.61 -12.31
C VAL A 83 -34.16 -35.71 -10.97
N HIS A 84 -33.41 -36.81 -10.76
CA HIS A 84 -32.74 -37.08 -9.47
C HIS A 84 -31.21 -36.89 -9.51
N GLY A 85 -30.63 -36.44 -10.62
CA GLY A 85 -29.21 -36.19 -10.75
C GLY A 85 -28.67 -36.50 -12.14
N HIS A 86 -27.43 -36.12 -12.38
CA HIS A 86 -26.70 -36.41 -13.64
C HIS A 86 -25.21 -36.50 -13.33
N THR A 87 -24.72 -37.70 -13.07
CA THR A 87 -23.33 -37.95 -12.60
C THR A 87 -22.27 -37.28 -13.45
N GLY A 88 -22.41 -37.28 -14.81
CA GLY A 88 -21.45 -36.61 -15.67
C GLY A 88 -21.40 -35.09 -15.49
N LEU A 89 -22.56 -34.46 -15.24
CA LEU A 89 -22.65 -33.03 -14.93
C LEU A 89 -22.09 -32.73 -13.53
N GLU A 90 -22.34 -33.58 -12.57
CA GLU A 90 -21.83 -33.48 -11.19
C GLU A 90 -20.30 -33.54 -11.15
N ILE A 91 -19.72 -34.50 -11.88
CA ILE A 91 -18.26 -34.58 -12.04
C ILE A 91 -17.72 -33.33 -12.72
N PHE A 92 -18.37 -32.84 -13.79
CA PHE A 92 -17.94 -31.66 -14.52
C PHE A 92 -17.89 -30.40 -13.64
N TRP A 93 -18.97 -30.08 -12.92
CA TRP A 93 -19.01 -28.87 -12.08
C TRP A 93 -18.17 -28.97 -10.81
N THR A 94 -17.72 -30.17 -10.43
CA THR A 94 -16.73 -30.35 -9.36
C THR A 94 -15.30 -30.25 -9.89
N ALA A 95 -15.01 -30.94 -10.98
CA ALA A 95 -13.64 -31.02 -11.53
C ALA A 95 -13.17 -29.68 -12.12
N VAL A 96 -14.04 -28.99 -12.88
CA VAL A 96 -13.63 -27.73 -13.53
C VAL A 96 -13.25 -26.64 -12.51
N PRO A 97 -14.08 -26.31 -11.52
CA PRO A 97 -13.64 -25.35 -10.48
C PRO A 97 -12.40 -25.79 -9.71
N ALA A 98 -12.28 -27.08 -9.40
CA ALA A 98 -11.09 -27.60 -8.73
C ALA A 98 -9.80 -27.36 -9.53
N VAL A 99 -9.84 -27.60 -10.84
CA VAL A 99 -8.71 -27.33 -11.74
C VAL A 99 -8.40 -25.84 -11.81
N LEU A 100 -9.42 -24.98 -11.94
CA LEU A 100 -9.24 -23.52 -12.01
C LEU A 100 -8.65 -22.96 -10.72
N VAL A 101 -9.15 -23.37 -9.55
CA VAL A 101 -8.62 -22.94 -8.25
C VAL A 101 -7.19 -23.43 -8.07
N THR A 102 -6.90 -24.67 -8.47
CA THR A 102 -5.53 -25.21 -8.41
C THR A 102 -4.58 -24.40 -9.30
N ALA A 103 -4.99 -24.03 -10.52
CA ALA A 103 -4.18 -23.20 -11.40
C ALA A 103 -3.90 -21.81 -10.78
N ILE A 104 -4.93 -21.15 -10.21
CA ILE A 104 -4.77 -19.86 -9.50
C ILE A 104 -3.79 -20.02 -8.33
N SER A 105 -3.94 -21.09 -7.54
CA SER A 105 -3.08 -21.34 -6.37
C SER A 105 -1.62 -21.54 -6.76
N ILE A 106 -1.35 -22.31 -7.84
CA ILE A 106 0.01 -22.54 -8.35
C ILE A 106 0.63 -21.22 -8.83
N VAL A 107 -0.08 -20.45 -9.65
CA VAL A 107 0.42 -19.17 -10.17
C VAL A 107 0.69 -18.19 -9.01
N SER A 108 -0.23 -18.10 -8.04
CA SER A 108 -0.07 -17.24 -6.86
C SER A 108 1.13 -17.66 -6.00
N ALA A 109 1.34 -18.95 -5.80
CA ALA A 109 2.48 -19.47 -5.03
C ALA A 109 3.82 -19.16 -5.72
N ILE A 110 3.90 -19.28 -7.05
CA ILE A 110 5.09 -18.93 -7.83
C ILE A 110 5.38 -17.42 -7.69
N VAL A 111 4.38 -16.57 -7.86
CA VAL A 111 4.55 -15.11 -7.73
C VAL A 111 4.93 -14.72 -6.32
N LEU A 112 4.33 -15.31 -5.29
CA LEU A 112 4.68 -15.09 -3.89
C LEU A 112 6.15 -15.44 -3.62
N ALA A 113 6.61 -16.60 -4.08
CA ALA A 113 8.00 -17.02 -3.93
C ALA A 113 8.97 -16.07 -4.64
N GLN A 114 8.63 -15.58 -5.84
CA GLN A 114 9.43 -14.60 -6.57
C GLN A 114 9.47 -13.24 -5.86
N ASN A 115 8.35 -12.79 -5.31
CA ASN A 115 8.23 -11.49 -4.63
C ASN A 115 8.91 -11.50 -3.25
N SER A 116 8.98 -12.65 -2.58
CA SER A 116 9.65 -12.80 -1.30
C SER A 116 11.17 -12.94 -1.40
N ASN A 117 11.72 -13.13 -2.60
CA ASN A 117 13.14 -13.38 -2.82
C ASN A 117 13.94 -12.08 -2.91
N ALA A 118 14.61 -11.72 -1.82
CA ALA A 118 15.49 -10.54 -1.75
C ALA A 118 16.79 -10.69 -2.56
N GLY A 119 17.20 -11.92 -2.92
CA GLY A 119 18.49 -12.18 -3.56
C GLY A 119 19.66 -12.05 -2.59
N PRO A 120 20.92 -12.16 -3.12
CA PRO A 120 22.11 -12.22 -2.27
C PRO A 120 22.53 -10.86 -1.70
N ASP A 121 22.27 -9.75 -2.39
CA ASP A 121 22.74 -8.41 -2.00
C ASP A 121 21.63 -7.35 -2.15
N PRO A 122 20.58 -7.38 -1.33
CA PRO A 122 19.56 -6.35 -1.32
C PRO A 122 20.05 -5.11 -0.55
N VAL A 123 19.55 -3.95 -0.92
CA VAL A 123 19.60 -2.77 -0.05
C VAL A 123 18.70 -3.03 1.16
N ARG A 124 19.27 -3.02 2.38
CA ARG A 124 18.50 -3.25 3.61
C ARG A 124 18.17 -1.93 4.28
N ILE A 125 16.89 -1.78 4.66
CA ILE A 125 16.37 -0.60 5.35
C ILE A 125 15.47 -1.09 6.48
N ASP A 126 15.72 -0.64 7.69
CA ASP A 126 14.87 -0.93 8.83
C ASP A 126 13.75 0.09 8.90
N VAL A 127 12.52 -0.40 9.05
CA VAL A 127 11.29 0.39 9.10
C VAL A 127 10.67 0.23 10.47
N LEU A 128 10.63 1.31 11.22
CA LEU A 128 10.00 1.37 12.54
C LEU A 128 8.71 2.16 12.46
N ALA A 129 7.62 1.52 12.85
CA ALA A 129 6.31 2.15 13.00
C ALA A 129 6.06 2.52 14.44
N ARG A 130 5.38 3.64 14.66
CA ARG A 130 4.83 4.07 15.94
C ARG A 130 3.66 5.02 15.71
N GLN A 131 2.83 5.24 16.69
CA GLN A 131 1.71 6.18 16.65
C GLN A 131 2.22 7.64 16.60
N PHE A 132 2.13 8.38 15.51
CA PHE A 132 1.57 8.05 14.19
C PHE A 132 2.60 8.40 13.12
N ALA A 133 3.76 7.76 13.15
CA ALA A 133 4.91 8.07 12.28
C ALA A 133 5.65 6.83 11.81
N TRP A 134 6.30 6.97 10.66
CA TRP A 134 7.25 6.01 10.09
C TRP A 134 8.68 6.53 10.27
N GLN A 135 9.59 5.63 10.57
CA GLN A 135 11.02 5.89 10.62
C GLN A 135 11.76 4.87 9.76
N PHE A 136 12.64 5.36 8.89
CA PHE A 136 13.40 4.54 7.95
C PHE A 136 14.89 4.68 8.25
N THR A 137 15.55 3.59 8.66
CA THR A 137 16.97 3.58 9.04
C THR A 137 17.78 2.77 8.05
N TYR A 138 18.83 3.39 7.52
CA TYR A 138 19.74 2.83 6.51
C TYR A 138 20.98 2.23 7.15
N SER A 139 21.71 1.39 6.40
CA SER A 139 22.92 0.70 6.87
C SER A 139 24.05 1.63 7.33
N ASN A 140 24.06 2.90 6.89
CA ASN A 140 25.01 3.92 7.35
C ASN A 140 24.57 4.67 8.61
N GLY A 141 23.49 4.23 9.28
CA GLY A 141 22.91 4.84 10.47
C GLY A 141 22.01 6.05 10.21
N LYS A 142 21.86 6.48 8.95
CA LYS A 142 20.96 7.59 8.59
C LYS A 142 19.51 7.15 8.84
N SER A 143 18.73 8.00 9.51
CA SER A 143 17.33 7.72 9.85
C SER A 143 16.45 8.91 9.50
N LEU A 144 15.34 8.65 8.80
CA LEU A 144 14.45 9.66 8.23
C LEU A 144 12.98 9.28 8.39
N GLY A 145 12.10 10.29 8.36
CA GLY A 145 10.64 10.08 8.33
C GLY A 145 10.06 9.76 6.95
N TYR A 146 10.90 9.66 5.92
CA TYR A 146 10.53 9.25 4.56
C TYR A 146 11.51 8.20 4.02
N LEU A 147 11.05 7.43 3.06
CA LEU A 147 11.84 6.36 2.45
C LEU A 147 12.49 6.85 1.15
N GLU A 148 13.79 6.59 0.96
CA GLU A 148 14.49 6.81 -0.31
C GLU A 148 15.08 5.49 -0.79
N VAL A 149 14.83 5.11 -2.04
CA VAL A 149 15.24 3.82 -2.60
C VAL A 149 15.75 3.96 -4.03
N PRO A 150 16.73 3.13 -4.45
CA PRO A 150 17.25 3.16 -5.80
C PRO A 150 16.36 2.42 -6.79
N ILE A 151 16.19 2.99 -7.98
CA ILE A 151 15.55 2.30 -9.11
C ILE A 151 16.39 1.08 -9.55
N GLY A 152 15.72 -0.02 -9.90
CA GLY A 152 16.32 -1.21 -10.51
C GLY A 152 17.05 -2.14 -9.55
N ARG A 153 17.20 -1.80 -8.26
CA ARG A 153 17.81 -2.67 -7.24
C ARG A 153 16.75 -3.27 -6.31
N LYS A 154 17.00 -4.48 -5.85
CA LYS A 154 16.18 -5.08 -4.79
C LYS A 154 16.44 -4.37 -3.47
N VAL A 155 15.37 -4.02 -2.80
CA VAL A 155 15.36 -3.41 -1.47
C VAL A 155 14.58 -4.33 -0.54
N GLN A 156 15.18 -4.71 0.58
CA GLN A 156 14.52 -5.43 1.65
C GLN A 156 14.22 -4.47 2.78
N LEU A 157 12.94 -4.29 3.08
CA LEU A 157 12.46 -3.56 4.24
C LEU A 157 12.28 -4.56 5.39
N ASN A 158 12.89 -4.29 6.55
CA ASN A 158 12.68 -5.03 7.79
C ASN A 158 11.73 -4.20 8.66
N ILE A 159 10.50 -4.66 8.81
CA ILE A 159 9.40 -3.85 9.33
C ILE A 159 9.02 -4.33 10.73
N THR A 160 8.97 -3.41 11.69
CA THR A 160 8.53 -3.67 13.07
C THR A 160 7.79 -2.46 13.65
N SER A 161 7.22 -2.62 14.84
CA SER A 161 6.57 -1.55 15.60
C SER A 161 7.06 -1.51 17.04
N THR A 162 6.94 -0.34 17.69
CA THR A 162 7.26 -0.15 19.12
C THR A 162 6.03 -0.10 20.02
N ASP A 163 4.83 0.01 19.47
CA ASP A 163 3.60 0.25 20.27
C ASP A 163 2.46 -0.71 19.86
N VAL A 164 1.73 -0.41 18.81
CA VAL A 164 0.60 -1.21 18.32
C VAL A 164 0.91 -1.77 16.92
N ILE A 165 0.02 -2.58 16.36
CA ILE A 165 0.14 -3.05 15.00
C ILE A 165 -0.15 -1.88 14.04
N HIS A 166 0.72 -1.72 13.03
CA HIS A 166 0.55 -0.86 11.87
C HIS A 166 0.71 -1.71 10.61
N SER A 167 0.39 -1.18 9.43
CA SER A 167 0.67 -1.87 8.17
C SER A 167 1.25 -0.90 7.15
N PHE A 168 2.45 -1.20 6.67
CA PHE A 168 3.15 -0.42 5.67
C PHE A 168 2.59 -0.72 4.28
N TRP A 169 2.18 0.30 3.56
CA TRP A 169 1.68 0.16 2.20
C TRP A 169 2.06 1.35 1.32
N VAL A 170 2.55 1.03 0.12
CA VAL A 170 2.69 1.96 -1.01
C VAL A 170 1.82 1.42 -2.13
N PRO A 171 0.73 2.09 -2.51
CA PRO A 171 -0.21 1.58 -3.51
C PRO A 171 0.44 1.15 -4.81
N GLU A 172 1.36 1.94 -5.35
CA GLU A 172 2.06 1.71 -6.62
C GLU A 172 3.08 0.56 -6.55
N LEU A 173 3.41 0.07 -5.35
CA LEU A 173 4.22 -1.14 -5.13
C LEU A 173 3.37 -2.38 -4.84
N SER A 174 2.04 -2.22 -4.71
CA SER A 174 1.00 -3.27 -4.59
C SER A 174 1.18 -4.27 -3.44
N GLN A 175 2.15 -4.07 -2.55
CA GLN A 175 2.41 -4.95 -1.42
C GLN A 175 2.17 -4.23 -0.09
N LYS A 176 1.59 -4.96 0.86
CA LYS A 176 1.43 -4.53 2.24
C LYS A 176 2.18 -5.46 3.18
N GLN A 177 2.70 -4.91 4.28
CA GLN A 177 3.33 -5.68 5.32
C GLN A 177 3.06 -5.06 6.69
N ASP A 178 2.57 -5.89 7.60
CA ASP A 178 2.29 -5.47 8.96
C ASP A 178 3.59 -5.21 9.74
N ALA A 179 3.56 -4.11 10.50
CA ALA A 179 4.55 -3.76 11.51
C ALA A 179 4.01 -4.20 12.87
N VAL A 180 4.45 -5.36 13.36
CA VAL A 180 3.95 -5.99 14.58
C VAL A 180 4.97 -5.80 15.71
N PRO A 181 4.55 -5.36 16.91
CA PRO A 181 5.46 -5.26 18.06
C PRO A 181 6.14 -6.59 18.37
N GLY A 182 7.46 -6.54 18.53
CA GLY A 182 8.28 -7.73 18.85
C GLY A 182 8.51 -8.70 17.68
N GLN A 183 8.03 -8.39 16.46
CA GLN A 183 8.29 -9.16 15.24
C GLN A 183 9.06 -8.30 14.22
N HIS A 184 9.86 -8.99 13.37
CA HIS A 184 10.59 -8.37 12.26
C HIS A 184 10.11 -8.98 10.95
N ASN A 185 9.11 -8.38 10.36
CA ASN A 185 8.54 -8.78 9.08
C ASN A 185 9.39 -8.25 7.92
N LYS A 186 9.41 -8.99 6.79
CA LYS A 186 10.20 -8.61 5.62
C LYS A 186 9.29 -8.28 4.46
N LEU A 187 9.60 -7.21 3.75
CA LEU A 187 9.00 -6.85 2.48
C LEU A 187 10.11 -6.60 1.46
N VAL A 188 9.99 -7.21 0.28
CA VAL A 188 10.94 -7.02 -0.81
C VAL A 188 10.28 -6.20 -1.90
N ILE A 189 10.97 -5.14 -2.34
CA ILE A 189 10.55 -4.29 -3.45
C ILE A 189 11.69 -4.11 -4.45
N THR A 190 11.36 -4.07 -5.74
CA THR A 190 12.29 -3.75 -6.82
C THR A 190 11.70 -2.60 -7.63
N PRO A 191 11.99 -1.34 -7.26
CA PRO A 191 11.42 -0.18 -7.93
C PRO A 191 11.80 -0.13 -9.42
N THR A 192 10.84 0.20 -10.28
CA THR A 192 11.02 0.27 -11.75
C THR A 192 10.72 1.64 -12.34
N ARG A 193 10.07 2.52 -11.58
CA ARG A 193 9.68 3.87 -12.01
C ARG A 193 10.12 4.88 -10.95
N ALA A 194 10.90 5.87 -11.38
CA ALA A 194 11.31 6.99 -10.53
C ALA A 194 10.11 7.89 -10.20
N GLY A 195 10.14 8.52 -9.04
CA GLY A 195 9.09 9.43 -8.58
C GLY A 195 8.91 9.39 -7.07
N THR A 196 7.93 10.16 -6.59
CA THR A 196 7.52 10.20 -5.18
C THR A 196 6.13 9.59 -5.05
N PHE A 197 5.99 8.59 -4.18
CA PHE A 197 4.75 7.84 -3.97
C PHE A 197 4.36 7.87 -2.49
N PRO A 198 3.06 7.81 -2.17
CA PRO A 198 2.59 7.85 -0.78
C PRO A 198 2.93 6.55 -0.03
N VAL A 199 3.32 6.69 1.23
CA VAL A 199 3.34 5.62 2.23
C VAL A 199 2.15 5.81 3.15
N ILE A 200 1.34 4.78 3.31
CA ILE A 200 0.07 4.82 4.04
C ILE A 200 0.07 3.72 5.09
N CYS A 201 -0.38 4.04 6.31
CA CYS A 201 -0.73 3.02 7.30
C CYS A 201 -2.09 2.42 6.94
N THR A 202 -2.19 1.09 6.88
CA THR A 202 -3.41 0.35 6.50
C THR A 202 -3.88 -0.62 7.58
N GLU A 203 -3.42 -0.44 8.84
CA GLU A 203 -3.94 -1.13 10.01
C GLU A 203 -4.36 -0.12 11.06
N LEU A 204 -5.57 -0.27 11.62
CA LEU A 204 -6.14 0.69 12.58
C LEU A 204 -5.27 0.75 13.85
N CYS A 205 -4.50 1.83 13.96
CA CYS A 205 -3.50 2.01 15.00
C CYS A 205 -3.84 3.09 16.05
N GLY A 206 -5.05 3.65 16.01
CA GLY A 206 -5.52 4.67 16.97
C GLY A 206 -6.11 5.91 16.30
N LEU A 207 -6.35 6.97 17.07
CA LEU A 207 -7.06 8.19 16.62
C LEU A 207 -6.39 8.90 15.43
N GLY A 208 -5.06 8.83 15.30
CA GLY A 208 -4.30 9.44 14.20
C GLY A 208 -4.05 8.49 13.03
N HIS A 209 -4.70 7.32 12.96
CA HIS A 209 -4.48 6.32 11.93
C HIS A 209 -4.57 6.87 10.49
N SER A 210 -5.61 7.60 10.16
CA SER A 210 -5.82 8.16 8.82
C SER A 210 -4.76 9.19 8.41
N LEU A 211 -4.06 9.72 9.38
CA LEU A 211 -3.04 10.78 9.25
C LEU A 211 -1.62 10.21 9.26
N MET A 212 -1.44 8.92 9.62
CA MET A 212 -0.14 8.26 9.62
C MET A 212 0.32 7.98 8.18
N ARG A 213 0.94 8.98 7.59
CA ARG A 213 1.39 8.99 6.19
C ARG A 213 2.85 9.40 6.10
N SER A 214 3.50 8.96 5.03
CA SER A 214 4.83 9.36 4.62
C SER A 214 4.92 9.27 3.09
N HIS A 215 6.12 9.28 2.54
CA HIS A 215 6.34 9.07 1.11
C HIS A 215 7.60 8.25 0.87
N VAL A 216 7.66 7.63 -0.30
CA VAL A 216 8.87 7.01 -0.84
C VAL A 216 9.33 7.77 -2.08
N ASN A 217 10.61 8.14 -2.10
CA ASN A 217 11.30 8.68 -3.26
C ASN A 217 12.06 7.56 -3.95
N ILE A 218 11.69 7.23 -5.17
CA ILE A 218 12.43 6.31 -6.04
C ILE A 218 13.34 7.15 -6.90
N VAL A 219 14.64 7.03 -6.67
CA VAL A 219 15.68 7.86 -7.31
C VAL A 219 16.65 7.03 -8.15
N SER A 220 17.52 7.69 -8.93
CA SER A 220 18.59 6.99 -9.66
C SER A 220 19.56 6.30 -8.68
N GLN A 221 20.24 5.25 -9.13
CA GLN A 221 21.25 4.59 -8.30
C GLN A 221 22.40 5.55 -7.92
N ALA A 222 22.74 6.48 -8.80
CA ALA A 222 23.76 7.49 -8.54
C ALA A 222 23.32 8.49 -7.44
N ASP A 223 22.06 8.93 -7.48
CA ASP A 223 21.54 9.84 -6.47
C ASP A 223 21.34 9.13 -5.13
N PHE A 224 20.91 7.87 -5.13
CA PHE A 224 20.87 7.06 -3.93
C PHE A 224 22.26 6.86 -3.31
N ALA A 225 23.30 6.64 -4.14
CA ALA A 225 24.67 6.55 -3.64
C ALA A 225 25.17 7.87 -3.04
N LYS A 226 24.81 9.03 -3.64
CA LYS A 226 25.07 10.34 -3.05
C LYS A 226 24.29 10.54 -1.74
N PHE A 227 23.03 10.15 -1.72
CA PHE A 227 22.18 10.19 -0.53
C PHE A 227 22.79 9.41 0.63
N LEU A 228 23.35 8.22 0.38
CA LEU A 228 24.02 7.42 1.41
C LEU A 228 25.37 8.04 1.83
N LYS A 229 26.18 8.59 0.88
CA LYS A 229 27.47 9.21 1.16
C LYS A 229 27.36 10.57 1.84
N GLY A 230 26.33 11.31 1.52
CA GLY A 230 25.98 12.49 2.27
C GLY A 230 25.59 12.04 3.66
N GLY A 231 26.56 11.90 4.55
CA GLY A 231 26.35 11.58 5.96
C GLY A 231 25.21 12.45 6.47
N GLY A 232 24.31 11.88 7.28
CA GLY A 232 23.03 12.45 7.66
C GLY A 232 23.07 13.96 7.63
N THR A 233 22.27 14.56 6.78
CA THR A 233 22.33 15.96 6.36
C THR A 233 23.11 16.80 7.37
N ALA A 234 24.28 17.33 6.96
CA ALA A 234 24.96 18.39 7.73
C ALA A 234 24.09 19.67 7.64
N GLY A 235 22.82 19.52 7.89
CA GLY A 235 21.88 20.56 8.17
C GLY A 235 22.06 21.02 9.61
N PRO A 236 21.39 22.09 10.00
CA PRO A 236 21.40 22.54 11.39
C PRO A 236 21.13 21.36 12.33
N PRO A 237 21.80 21.23 13.48
CA PRO A 237 21.68 20.06 14.37
C PRO A 237 20.23 19.64 14.65
N GLY A 238 19.31 20.57 14.81
CA GLY A 238 17.90 20.30 15.01
C GLY A 238 17.18 19.70 13.79
N LEU A 239 17.68 19.84 12.56
CA LEU A 239 17.10 19.18 11.38
C LEU A 239 17.24 17.67 11.48
N ALA A 240 18.41 17.18 11.89
CA ALA A 240 18.63 15.76 12.08
C ALA A 240 17.67 15.19 13.14
N VAL A 241 17.51 15.89 14.27
CA VAL A 241 16.56 15.50 15.33
C VAL A 241 15.12 15.47 14.79
N PHE A 242 14.69 16.50 14.05
CA PHE A 242 13.37 16.59 13.45
C PHE A 242 13.10 15.40 12.50
N GLN A 243 14.06 15.07 11.64
CA GLN A 243 13.93 13.98 10.67
C GLN A 243 13.99 12.60 11.32
N GLN A 244 14.94 12.36 12.22
CA GLN A 244 15.16 11.07 12.87
C GLN A 244 14.00 10.65 13.80
N ASN A 245 13.29 11.63 14.36
CA ASN A 245 12.20 11.36 15.27
C ASN A 245 10.81 11.45 14.63
N GLY A 246 10.75 11.50 13.29
CA GLY A 246 9.50 11.41 12.54
C GLY A 246 8.58 12.63 12.69
N CYS A 247 9.08 13.79 13.14
CA CYS A 247 8.28 15.00 13.31
C CYS A 247 7.58 15.42 12.01
N GLY A 248 8.25 15.23 10.88
CA GLY A 248 7.73 15.51 9.54
C GLY A 248 6.58 14.60 9.08
N GLY A 249 6.35 13.47 9.74
CA GLY A 249 5.20 12.62 9.48
C GLY A 249 3.88 13.25 9.93
N CYS A 250 3.96 14.11 10.96
CA CYS A 250 2.81 14.81 11.51
C CYS A 250 2.77 16.29 11.12
N HIS A 251 3.90 16.96 10.98
CA HIS A 251 3.98 18.40 10.74
C HIS A 251 4.46 18.74 9.33
N THR A 252 3.86 19.76 8.72
CA THR A 252 4.41 20.42 7.54
C THR A 252 5.52 21.37 7.96
N LEU A 253 6.71 21.23 7.34
CA LEU A 253 7.84 22.15 7.46
C LEU A 253 8.68 22.06 6.19
N LYS A 254 8.54 23.00 5.27
CA LYS A 254 9.18 22.98 3.95
C LYS A 254 10.70 22.88 4.02
N ALA A 255 11.31 23.59 4.98
CA ALA A 255 12.76 23.57 5.19
C ALA A 255 13.30 22.17 5.58
N ALA A 256 12.45 21.29 6.08
CA ALA A 256 12.76 19.89 6.40
C ALA A 256 12.24 18.90 5.34
N ALA A 257 11.70 19.37 4.21
CA ALA A 257 11.01 18.58 3.21
C ALA A 257 9.85 17.74 3.80
N ALA A 258 9.18 18.27 4.83
CA ALA A 258 8.13 17.60 5.58
C ALA A 258 6.74 18.12 5.15
N ASN A 259 5.81 17.20 4.89
CA ASN A 259 4.47 17.49 4.40
C ASN A 259 3.37 16.83 5.25
N GLY A 260 3.66 16.48 6.52
CA GLY A 260 2.68 15.92 7.45
C GLY A 260 1.53 16.89 7.70
N SER A 261 0.32 16.38 7.82
CA SER A 261 -0.92 17.15 7.99
C SER A 261 -1.70 16.79 9.26
N VAL A 262 -1.10 16.01 10.17
CA VAL A 262 -1.69 15.60 11.44
C VAL A 262 -1.62 16.71 12.47
N GLY A 263 -0.44 17.29 12.59
CA GLY A 263 -0.15 18.42 13.45
C GLY A 263 -0.26 19.74 12.68
N PRO A 264 -0.10 20.88 13.39
CA PRO A 264 -0.08 22.18 12.75
C PRO A 264 0.97 22.29 11.65
N ASP A 265 0.65 23.02 10.58
CA ASP A 265 1.62 23.49 9.59
C ASP A 265 2.55 24.51 10.26
N LEU A 266 3.79 24.08 10.54
CA LEU A 266 4.76 24.89 11.27
C LEU A 266 5.19 26.13 10.47
N ASP A 267 5.13 26.10 9.14
CA ASP A 267 5.39 27.26 8.29
C ASP A 267 4.29 28.33 8.41
N GLN A 268 3.07 27.94 8.74
CA GLN A 268 1.95 28.86 8.99
C GLN A 268 1.95 29.37 10.41
N VAL A 269 2.08 28.46 11.38
CA VAL A 269 1.98 28.79 12.82
C VAL A 269 3.22 29.56 13.32
N ARG A 270 4.40 29.28 12.78
CA ARG A 270 5.69 29.91 13.15
C ARG A 270 5.93 29.95 14.65
N PRO A 271 5.96 28.79 15.32
CA PRO A 271 6.04 28.75 16.76
C PRO A 271 7.40 29.27 17.28
N SER A 272 7.40 29.87 18.48
CA SER A 272 8.63 30.18 19.18
C SER A 272 9.39 28.92 19.61
N ALA A 273 10.70 29.01 19.80
CA ALA A 273 11.50 27.90 20.32
C ALA A 273 10.97 27.38 21.67
N ALA A 274 10.55 28.28 22.57
CA ALA A 274 9.98 27.90 23.84
C ALA A 274 8.65 27.15 23.70
N THR A 275 7.80 27.56 22.75
CA THR A 275 6.55 26.87 22.44
C THR A 275 6.81 25.45 21.90
N VAL A 276 7.74 25.31 20.97
CA VAL A 276 8.11 24.00 20.41
C VAL A 276 8.69 23.12 21.53
N GLU A 277 9.58 23.65 22.36
CA GLU A 277 10.17 22.91 23.47
C GLU A 277 9.12 22.38 24.45
N ALA A 278 8.15 23.21 24.83
CA ALA A 278 7.07 22.80 25.71
C ALA A 278 6.28 21.63 25.12
N PHE A 279 5.84 21.73 23.85
CA PHE A 279 5.08 20.67 23.22
C PHE A 279 5.89 19.40 22.98
N VAL A 280 7.17 19.48 22.61
CA VAL A 280 8.04 18.32 22.46
C VAL A 280 8.24 17.60 23.79
N ARG A 281 8.32 18.33 24.92
CA ARG A 281 8.46 17.74 26.26
C ARG A 281 7.18 17.09 26.75
N SER A 282 6.06 17.80 26.68
CA SER A 282 4.81 17.37 27.31
C SER A 282 3.90 16.56 26.39
N GLY A 283 4.04 16.70 25.06
CA GLY A 283 3.04 16.29 24.11
C GLY A 283 1.79 17.19 24.13
N ALA A 284 0.87 17.01 23.19
CA ALA A 284 -0.44 17.63 23.18
C ALA A 284 -1.38 16.94 22.18
N GLY A 285 -2.56 16.55 22.61
CA GLY A 285 -3.52 15.83 21.76
C GLY A 285 -2.92 14.54 21.20
N SER A 286 -2.79 14.44 19.88
CA SER A 286 -2.15 13.29 19.20
C SER A 286 -0.62 13.39 19.14
N MET A 287 -0.01 14.49 19.55
CA MET A 287 1.44 14.63 19.62
C MET A 287 1.98 13.94 20.88
N PRO A 288 2.81 12.88 20.76
CA PRO A 288 3.38 12.22 21.93
C PRO A 288 4.40 13.10 22.64
N SER A 289 4.63 12.82 23.94
CA SER A 289 5.77 13.38 24.69
C SER A 289 7.07 12.72 24.22
N PHE A 290 8.09 13.52 23.96
CA PHE A 290 9.42 13.04 23.59
C PHE A 290 10.43 13.15 24.74
N ALA A 291 10.02 13.55 25.95
CA ALA A 291 10.91 13.69 27.10
C ALA A 291 11.62 12.40 27.52
N GLY A 292 11.02 11.22 27.24
CA GLY A 292 11.64 9.93 27.48
C GLY A 292 12.48 9.39 26.30
N THR A 293 12.39 10.01 25.12
CA THR A 293 13.02 9.54 23.88
C THR A 293 14.19 10.42 23.44
N LEU A 294 14.08 11.73 23.66
CA LEU A 294 15.08 12.74 23.30
C LEU A 294 15.82 13.23 24.55
N SER A 295 17.12 13.43 24.41
CA SER A 295 17.89 14.16 25.41
C SER A 295 17.48 15.64 25.48
N ASN A 296 17.73 16.29 26.59
CA ASN A 296 17.47 17.72 26.74
C ASN A 296 18.15 18.58 25.67
N ALA A 297 19.37 18.23 25.27
CA ALA A 297 20.08 18.90 24.19
C ALA A 297 19.35 18.78 22.87
N GLN A 298 18.91 17.57 22.50
CA GLN A 298 18.15 17.31 21.25
C GLN A 298 16.81 18.06 21.23
N ILE A 299 16.11 18.14 22.38
CA ILE A 299 14.86 18.89 22.47
C ILE A 299 15.12 20.40 22.20
N VAL A 300 16.15 20.95 22.79
CA VAL A 300 16.53 22.36 22.56
C VAL A 300 16.96 22.60 21.11
N GLU A 301 17.73 21.68 20.51
CA GLU A 301 18.19 21.78 19.15
C GLU A 301 17.03 21.74 18.13
N VAL A 302 16.10 20.80 18.26
CA VAL A 302 14.94 20.73 17.37
C VAL A 302 14.03 21.94 17.52
N SER A 303 13.87 22.43 18.75
CA SER A 303 13.04 23.61 19.01
C SER A 303 13.60 24.88 18.38
N ARG A 304 14.92 25.09 18.50
CA ARG A 304 15.62 26.20 17.83
C ARG A 304 15.56 26.08 16.32
N TYR A 305 15.77 24.87 15.78
CA TYR A 305 15.69 24.60 14.35
C TYR A 305 14.32 24.98 13.79
N VAL A 306 13.23 24.38 14.33
CA VAL A 306 11.87 24.65 13.87
C VAL A 306 11.56 26.14 13.90
N SER A 307 11.84 26.81 15.04
CA SER A 307 11.58 28.24 15.16
C SER A 307 12.38 29.09 14.17
N SER A 308 13.60 28.70 13.83
CA SER A 308 14.47 29.46 12.91
C SER A 308 14.06 29.35 11.44
N VAL A 309 13.47 28.22 11.03
CA VAL A 309 13.17 27.93 9.62
C VAL A 309 11.68 28.02 9.27
N ALA A 310 10.80 27.98 10.25
CA ALA A 310 9.36 28.05 10.04
C ALA A 310 8.96 29.34 9.29
N GLY A 311 8.35 29.18 8.11
CA GLY A 311 7.95 30.29 7.24
C GLY A 311 9.08 30.94 6.43
N SER A 312 10.33 30.43 6.49
CA SER A 312 11.46 31.02 5.74
C SER A 312 11.37 30.82 4.24
N ALA A 313 10.67 29.79 3.78
CA ALA A 313 10.51 29.46 2.34
C ALA A 313 9.75 30.52 1.51
N ARG A 314 9.06 31.48 2.15
CA ARG A 314 8.41 32.61 1.47
C ARG A 314 9.37 33.74 1.10
N ARG A 315 10.58 33.80 1.70
CA ARG A 315 11.53 34.91 1.47
C ARG A 315 12.39 34.75 0.19
N SER A 316 12.47 33.54 -0.36
CA SER A 316 13.28 33.27 -1.56
C SER A 316 12.52 33.42 -2.91
N GLY A 317 11.21 33.67 -2.87
CA GLY A 317 10.37 33.87 -4.08
C GLY A 317 10.03 35.32 -4.41
N ALA A 318 10.57 36.31 -3.67
CA ALA A 318 10.34 37.73 -3.91
C ALA A 318 11.68 38.46 -4.17
N ARG A 319 12.33 38.12 -5.29
CA ARG A 319 13.32 38.97 -5.96
C ARG A 319 13.26 38.70 -7.48
#